data_3dcb8c8165d2e6c605aca3cf47d4b583
#
_entry.id   3dcb8c8165d2e6c605aca3cf47d4b583
#
_cell.length_a   1.000
_cell.length_b   1.000
_cell.length_c   1.000
_cell.angle_alpha   90.00
_cell.angle_beta   90.00
_cell.angle_gamma   90.00
#
_symmetry.space_group_name_H-M   'P 1'
#
loop_
_entity.id
_entity.type
_entity.pdbx_description
1 polymer ?
#
loop_
_entity_poly.entity_id
_entity_poly.type
_entity_poly.pdbx_seq_one_letter_code
_entity_poly.pdbx_strand_id
1 'polypeptide(L)'
;ASDVYKRQLLNIADIFAFADTCEINDILPLLETQIRYNTRISEEGLRGDYGANIGSTMLKFYGEDVRNRAIAKAAAGSDARMSGCELPVVINSGSGNQGITVSVPVIEYARELGASDETLCRALALSNLIAIHEKAGIGRLSAYCGAVSAGCAAGCGIAYLQGADLKAVSHTLVNALAIVSGIICDGAKASCAAKIASSVEAGILGYHMYKNGQQFRSGDGIVTKGVENTIRNVGLLGREGMRETDKEIVRIMLQEP
;
A
#
# COMPACT_ATOMS: atom_id res chain seq x y z
N ALA A 1 -11.06 -21.05 5.66
CA ALA A 1 -11.47 -20.59 7.02
C ALA A 1 -10.25 -20.42 7.94
N SER A 2 -9.32 -21.41 8.00
CA SER A 2 -8.13 -21.34 8.86
C SER A 2 -7.22 -20.15 8.56
N ASP A 3 -7.03 -19.81 7.29
CA ASP A 3 -6.15 -18.68 6.90
C ASP A 3 -6.76 -17.31 7.23
N VAL A 4 -8.08 -17.18 7.17
CA VAL A 4 -8.77 -15.93 7.57
C VAL A 4 -8.65 -15.73 9.08
N TYR A 5 -8.83 -16.80 9.85
CA TYR A 5 -8.67 -16.75 11.31
C TYR A 5 -7.24 -16.37 11.72
N LYS A 6 -6.24 -16.99 11.11
CA LYS A 6 -4.82 -16.68 11.39
C LYS A 6 -4.47 -15.21 11.11
N ARG A 7 -5.04 -14.60 10.06
CA ARG A 7 -4.81 -13.18 9.74
C ARG A 7 -5.41 -12.23 10.77
N GLN A 8 -6.43 -12.63 11.50
CA GLN A 8 -7.03 -11.83 12.58
C GLN A 8 -6.14 -11.75 13.84
N LEU A 9 -5.13 -12.61 13.93
CA LEU A 9 -4.14 -12.59 15.01
C LEU A 9 -3.03 -11.55 14.81
N LEU A 10 -2.89 -11.02 13.59
CA LEU A 10 -1.87 -10.02 13.29
C LEU A 10 -2.12 -8.72 14.07
N ASN A 11 -1.05 -8.11 14.51
CA ASN A 11 -1.01 -6.75 15.05
C ASN A 11 0.32 -6.09 14.70
N ILE A 12 0.36 -4.76 14.75
CA ILE A 12 1.51 -3.98 14.29
C ILE A 12 2.77 -4.29 15.10
N ALA A 13 2.65 -4.53 16.40
CA ALA A 13 3.80 -4.83 17.25
C ALA A 13 4.45 -6.17 16.88
N ASP A 14 3.65 -7.22 16.69
CA ASP A 14 4.16 -8.53 16.30
C ASP A 14 4.69 -8.53 14.85
N ILE A 15 4.05 -7.78 13.95
CA ILE A 15 4.53 -7.60 12.57
C ILE A 15 5.89 -6.91 12.58
N PHE A 16 6.07 -5.87 13.36
CA PHE A 16 7.33 -5.15 13.49
C PHE A 16 8.42 -6.06 14.07
N ALA A 17 8.12 -6.75 15.17
CA ALA A 17 9.04 -7.70 15.78
C ALA A 17 9.44 -8.83 14.82
N PHE A 18 8.48 -9.36 14.05
CA PHE A 18 8.77 -10.36 13.01
C PHE A 18 9.72 -9.80 11.95
N ALA A 19 9.47 -8.59 11.43
CA ALA A 19 10.35 -7.98 10.44
C ALA A 19 11.79 -7.82 10.96
N ASP A 20 11.96 -7.48 12.24
CA ASP A 20 13.28 -7.32 12.87
C ASP A 20 14.01 -8.64 13.12
N THR A 21 13.28 -9.73 13.40
CA THR A 21 13.87 -10.95 13.97
C THR A 21 13.73 -12.19 13.11
N CYS A 22 12.93 -12.15 12.02
CA CYS A 22 12.74 -13.32 11.18
C CYS A 22 14.04 -13.76 10.49
N GLU A 23 14.18 -15.06 10.28
CA GLU A 23 15.24 -15.64 9.45
C GLU A 23 14.97 -15.26 7.98
N ILE A 24 15.87 -14.46 7.41
CA ILE A 24 15.68 -13.92 6.05
C ILE A 24 15.54 -15.03 5.01
N ASN A 25 16.27 -16.13 5.16
CA ASN A 25 16.21 -17.26 4.22
C ASN A 25 14.82 -17.88 4.10
N ASP A 26 13.97 -17.76 5.13
CA ASP A 26 12.61 -18.31 5.11
C ASP A 26 11.67 -17.49 4.20
N ILE A 27 11.93 -16.20 4.04
CA ILE A 27 11.07 -15.27 3.28
C ILE A 27 11.71 -14.82 1.96
N LEU A 28 13.02 -14.99 1.81
CA LEU A 28 13.80 -14.51 0.66
C LEU A 28 13.26 -14.97 -0.70
N PRO A 29 12.94 -16.28 -0.93
CA PRO A 29 12.49 -16.73 -2.25
C PRO A 29 11.21 -16.04 -2.73
N LEU A 30 10.29 -15.74 -1.78
CA LEU A 30 9.05 -15.02 -2.08
C LEU A 30 9.34 -13.56 -2.40
N LEU A 31 10.17 -12.91 -1.60
CA LEU A 31 10.48 -11.49 -1.75
C LEU A 31 11.34 -11.21 -2.98
N GLU A 32 12.31 -12.05 -3.31
CA GLU A 32 13.07 -11.96 -4.57
C GLU A 32 12.16 -12.02 -5.79
N THR A 33 11.18 -12.93 -5.76
CA THR A 33 10.18 -13.03 -6.83
C THR A 33 9.32 -11.76 -6.91
N GLN A 34 8.91 -11.21 -5.76
CA GLN A 34 8.14 -9.96 -5.69
C GLN A 34 8.96 -8.78 -6.22
N ILE A 35 10.20 -8.63 -5.79
CA ILE A 35 11.12 -7.58 -6.24
C ILE A 35 11.26 -7.65 -7.76
N ARG A 36 11.59 -8.82 -8.29
CA ARG A 36 11.84 -9.01 -9.72
C ARG A 36 10.61 -8.72 -10.57
N TYR A 37 9.45 -9.30 -10.24
CA TYR A 37 8.26 -9.19 -11.08
C TYR A 37 7.60 -7.82 -10.97
N ASN A 38 7.44 -7.31 -9.75
CA ASN A 38 6.74 -6.04 -9.54
C ASN A 38 7.58 -4.85 -10.03
N THR A 39 8.92 -4.92 -9.93
CA THR A 39 9.81 -3.93 -10.56
C THR A 39 9.69 -3.97 -12.08
N ARG A 40 9.73 -5.17 -12.69
CA ARG A 40 9.71 -5.31 -14.13
C ARG A 40 8.44 -4.74 -14.76
N ILE A 41 7.26 -5.01 -14.20
CA ILE A 41 6.02 -4.45 -14.74
C ILE A 41 5.93 -2.94 -14.54
N SER A 42 6.48 -2.41 -13.45
CA SER A 42 6.54 -0.96 -13.20
C SER A 42 7.47 -0.24 -14.18
N GLU A 43 8.61 -0.83 -14.51
CA GLU A 43 9.53 -0.30 -15.52
C GLU A 43 8.91 -0.37 -16.92
N GLU A 44 8.19 -1.44 -17.22
CA GLU A 44 7.44 -1.57 -18.47
C GLU A 44 6.34 -0.51 -18.57
N GLY A 45 5.61 -0.26 -17.48
CA GLY A 45 4.56 0.76 -17.44
C GLY A 45 5.09 2.18 -17.67
N LEU A 46 6.34 2.46 -17.26
CA LEU A 46 6.96 3.77 -17.55
C LEU A 46 7.44 3.90 -19.01
N ARG A 47 7.79 2.79 -19.66
CA ARG A 47 8.30 2.79 -21.04
C ARG A 47 7.19 2.76 -22.08
N GLY A 48 6.12 2.03 -21.79
CA GLY A 48 5.01 1.81 -22.70
C GLY A 48 3.93 2.87 -22.61
N ASP A 49 2.96 2.76 -23.49
CA ASP A 49 1.74 3.58 -23.49
C ASP A 49 0.60 2.75 -22.90
N TYR A 50 0.38 2.92 -21.59
CA TYR A 50 -0.55 2.13 -20.82
C TYR A 50 -1.54 2.99 -20.03
N GLY A 51 -2.81 2.69 -20.16
CA GLY A 51 -3.88 3.32 -19.37
C GLY A 51 -3.92 4.83 -19.54
N ALA A 52 -3.78 5.54 -18.44
CA ALA A 52 -3.74 7.00 -18.42
C ALA A 52 -2.30 7.56 -18.28
N ASN A 53 -1.29 6.70 -18.36
CA ASN A 53 0.12 7.08 -18.22
C ASN A 53 0.40 7.93 -16.96
N ILE A 54 -0.22 7.55 -15.84
CA ILE A 54 -0.12 8.31 -14.59
C ILE A 54 1.34 8.44 -14.14
N GLY A 55 2.09 7.32 -14.16
CA GLY A 55 3.49 7.34 -13.72
C GLY A 55 4.36 8.28 -14.53
N SER A 56 4.35 8.17 -15.86
CA SER A 56 5.13 9.04 -16.76
C SER A 56 4.67 10.49 -16.71
N THR A 57 3.37 10.72 -16.55
CA THR A 57 2.82 12.08 -16.36
C THR A 57 3.38 12.71 -15.09
N MET A 58 3.41 11.95 -13.97
CA MET A 58 3.95 12.47 -12.70
C MET A 58 5.44 12.85 -12.82
N LEU A 59 6.27 11.97 -13.39
CA LEU A 59 7.70 12.26 -13.57
C LEU A 59 7.92 13.50 -14.45
N LYS A 60 7.14 13.64 -15.52
CA LYS A 60 7.23 14.79 -16.41
C LYS A 60 6.93 16.13 -15.72
N PHE A 61 5.95 16.18 -14.83
CA PHE A 61 5.47 17.42 -14.23
C PHE A 61 6.01 17.71 -12.83
N TYR A 62 6.36 16.67 -12.05
CA TYR A 62 6.81 16.81 -10.68
C TYR A 62 8.31 16.53 -10.49
N GLY A 63 9.01 16.03 -11.53
CA GLY A 63 10.43 15.69 -11.46
C GLY A 63 10.69 14.29 -10.91
N GLU A 64 12.00 13.96 -10.82
CA GLU A 64 12.48 12.59 -10.60
C GLU A 64 13.18 12.38 -9.25
N ASP A 65 12.79 13.12 -8.20
CA ASP A 65 13.26 12.77 -6.86
C ASP A 65 12.74 11.40 -6.42
N VAL A 66 13.33 10.83 -5.38
CA VAL A 66 12.98 9.47 -4.93
C VAL A 66 11.50 9.31 -4.60
N ARG A 67 10.89 10.34 -4.00
CA ARG A 67 9.46 10.35 -3.67
C ARG A 67 8.62 10.22 -4.94
N ASN A 68 8.87 11.09 -5.92
CA ASN A 68 8.15 11.09 -7.18
C ASN A 68 8.38 9.80 -7.97
N ARG A 69 9.61 9.28 -8.01
CA ARG A 69 9.91 7.99 -8.65
C ARG A 69 9.18 6.83 -7.99
N ALA A 70 9.16 6.76 -6.66
CA ALA A 70 8.47 5.71 -5.92
C ALA A 70 6.98 5.68 -6.21
N ILE A 71 6.33 6.85 -6.20
CA ILE A 71 4.91 7.01 -6.52
C ILE A 71 4.66 6.66 -7.98
N ALA A 72 5.43 7.23 -8.90
CA ALA A 72 5.27 7.08 -10.34
C ALA A 72 5.44 5.63 -10.79
N LYS A 73 6.44 4.92 -10.28
CA LYS A 73 6.69 3.50 -10.61
C LYS A 73 5.56 2.60 -10.13
N ALA A 74 5.01 2.84 -8.93
CA ALA A 74 3.85 2.08 -8.45
C ALA A 74 2.61 2.32 -9.32
N ALA A 75 2.36 3.57 -9.70
CA ALA A 75 1.26 3.94 -10.60
C ALA A 75 1.45 3.32 -12.00
N ALA A 76 2.64 3.41 -12.58
CA ALA A 76 2.96 2.85 -13.90
C ALA A 76 2.78 1.33 -13.96
N GLY A 77 3.19 0.61 -12.92
CA GLY A 77 2.94 -0.84 -12.83
C GLY A 77 1.45 -1.18 -12.85
N SER A 78 0.62 -0.34 -12.24
CA SER A 78 -0.84 -0.48 -12.32
C SER A 78 -1.38 -0.10 -13.69
N ASP A 79 -0.89 0.97 -14.33
CA ASP A 79 -1.27 1.34 -15.70
C ASP A 79 -1.02 0.16 -16.66
N ALA A 80 0.19 -0.42 -16.63
CA ALA A 80 0.53 -1.58 -17.45
C ALA A 80 -0.41 -2.78 -17.15
N ARG A 81 -0.57 -3.12 -15.87
CA ARG A 81 -1.40 -4.25 -15.48
C ARG A 81 -2.87 -4.09 -15.87
N MET A 82 -3.45 -2.90 -15.66
CA MET A 82 -4.86 -2.63 -15.98
C MET A 82 -5.12 -2.56 -17.49
N SER A 83 -4.08 -2.36 -18.29
CA SER A 83 -4.15 -2.34 -19.76
C SER A 83 -3.79 -3.68 -20.42
N GLY A 84 -3.65 -4.76 -19.63
CA GLY A 84 -3.46 -6.11 -20.16
C GLY A 84 -2.01 -6.49 -20.44
N CYS A 85 -1.01 -5.79 -19.86
CA CYS A 85 0.38 -6.22 -19.94
C CYS A 85 0.53 -7.64 -19.38
N GLU A 86 1.14 -8.55 -20.14
CA GLU A 86 1.26 -9.98 -19.82
C GLU A 86 2.35 -10.28 -18.77
N LEU A 87 3.11 -9.29 -18.33
CA LEU A 87 4.14 -9.50 -17.32
C LEU A 87 3.53 -9.95 -15.99
N PRO A 88 4.12 -10.98 -15.34
CA PRO A 88 3.62 -11.47 -14.08
C PRO A 88 3.82 -10.46 -12.94
N VAL A 89 2.96 -10.55 -11.92
CA VAL A 89 3.08 -9.78 -10.68
C VAL A 89 2.94 -10.70 -9.46
N VAL A 90 3.63 -10.37 -8.38
CA VAL A 90 3.35 -10.97 -7.07
C VAL A 90 2.28 -10.14 -6.38
N ILE A 91 1.19 -10.81 -6.01
CA ILE A 91 0.01 -10.20 -5.42
C ILE A 91 0.17 -9.96 -3.91
N ASN A 92 -0.60 -9.02 -3.37
CA ASN A 92 -0.86 -8.92 -1.94
C ASN A 92 -2.39 -8.89 -1.72
N SER A 93 -2.88 -9.60 -0.71
CA SER A 93 -4.29 -9.63 -0.33
C SER A 93 -5.26 -9.92 -1.50
N GLY A 94 -4.82 -10.72 -2.48
CA GLY A 94 -5.63 -11.14 -3.63
C GLY A 94 -5.61 -10.17 -4.81
N SER A 95 -4.76 -9.14 -4.82
CA SER A 95 -4.67 -8.14 -5.90
C SER A 95 -3.23 -7.87 -6.32
N GLY A 96 -2.98 -7.88 -7.65
CA GLY A 96 -1.69 -7.49 -8.21
C GLY A 96 -1.39 -6.01 -8.00
N ASN A 97 -2.39 -5.14 -8.10
CA ASN A 97 -2.22 -3.72 -7.81
C ASN A 97 -1.77 -3.48 -6.36
N GLN A 98 -2.34 -4.21 -5.40
CA GLN A 98 -1.88 -4.14 -4.01
C GLN A 98 -0.44 -4.65 -3.86
N GLY A 99 -0.10 -5.76 -4.54
CA GLY A 99 1.28 -6.28 -4.53
C GLY A 99 2.30 -5.31 -5.09
N ILE A 100 1.99 -4.63 -6.20
CA ILE A 100 2.84 -3.57 -6.79
C ILE A 100 2.97 -2.40 -5.79
N THR A 101 1.85 -1.93 -5.27
CA THR A 101 1.79 -0.75 -4.40
C THR A 101 2.56 -0.93 -3.09
N VAL A 102 2.47 -2.12 -2.49
CA VAL A 102 3.14 -2.43 -1.21
C VAL A 102 4.64 -2.63 -1.36
N SER A 103 5.13 -2.97 -2.56
CA SER A 103 6.53 -3.34 -2.78
C SER A 103 7.34 -2.30 -3.55
N VAL A 104 6.87 -1.82 -4.68
CA VAL A 104 7.66 -0.98 -5.58
C VAL A 104 8.15 0.32 -4.94
N PRO A 105 7.34 1.07 -4.16
CA PRO A 105 7.84 2.26 -3.48
C PRO A 105 8.95 1.97 -2.46
N VAL A 106 8.83 0.85 -1.74
CA VAL A 106 9.84 0.40 -0.76
C VAL A 106 11.14 0.03 -1.47
N ILE A 107 11.06 -0.70 -2.60
CA ILE A 107 12.22 -1.06 -3.42
C ILE A 107 12.93 0.18 -3.95
N GLU A 108 12.18 1.19 -4.42
CA GLU A 108 12.77 2.41 -4.95
C GLU A 108 13.50 3.21 -3.87
N TYR A 109 12.91 3.33 -2.69
CA TYR A 109 13.58 3.98 -1.56
C TYR A 109 14.79 3.19 -1.06
N ALA A 110 14.74 1.86 -1.04
CA ALA A 110 15.89 1.05 -0.66
C ALA A 110 17.07 1.25 -1.62
N ARG A 111 16.82 1.35 -2.92
CA ARG A 111 17.83 1.67 -3.94
C ARG A 111 18.45 3.04 -3.73
N GLU A 112 17.64 4.07 -3.49
CA GLU A 112 18.11 5.42 -3.23
C GLU A 112 18.98 5.51 -1.98
N LEU A 113 18.58 4.80 -0.93
CA LEU A 113 19.29 4.79 0.36
C LEU A 113 20.52 3.88 0.37
N GLY A 114 20.75 3.08 -0.67
CA GLY A 114 21.80 2.06 -0.69
C GLY A 114 21.61 0.99 0.38
N ALA A 115 20.37 0.65 0.72
CA ALA A 115 20.05 -0.33 1.74
C ALA A 115 20.54 -1.73 1.32
N SER A 116 20.97 -2.54 2.31
CA SER A 116 21.32 -3.93 2.07
C SER A 116 20.09 -4.77 1.63
N ASP A 117 20.34 -5.88 0.95
CA ASP A 117 19.26 -6.82 0.55
C ASP A 117 18.49 -7.33 1.78
N GLU A 118 19.17 -7.57 2.89
CA GLU A 118 18.54 -7.95 4.15
C GLU A 118 17.59 -6.86 4.65
N THR A 119 18.04 -5.61 4.69
CA THR A 119 17.21 -4.47 5.14
C THR A 119 16.01 -4.27 4.23
N LEU A 120 16.19 -4.41 2.92
CA LEU A 120 15.08 -4.38 1.95
C LEU A 120 14.08 -5.51 2.21
N CYS A 121 14.54 -6.74 2.43
CA CYS A 121 13.66 -7.88 2.72
C CYS A 121 12.85 -7.66 4.01
N ARG A 122 13.46 -7.15 5.07
CA ARG A 122 12.78 -6.80 6.33
C ARG A 122 11.72 -5.72 6.13
N ALA A 123 12.05 -4.65 5.40
CA ALA A 123 11.11 -3.58 5.07
C ALA A 123 9.94 -4.07 4.21
N LEU A 124 10.18 -4.97 3.26
CA LEU A 124 9.14 -5.60 2.44
C LEU A 124 8.27 -6.54 3.27
N ALA A 125 8.85 -7.32 4.18
CA ALA A 125 8.08 -8.17 5.10
C ALA A 125 7.13 -7.31 5.94
N LEU A 126 7.62 -6.22 6.53
CA LEU A 126 6.82 -5.26 7.30
C LEU A 126 5.67 -4.70 6.47
N SER A 127 5.98 -4.14 5.32
CA SER A 127 4.99 -3.51 4.42
C SER A 127 3.92 -4.52 3.97
N ASN A 128 4.31 -5.71 3.51
CA ASN A 128 3.38 -6.74 3.07
C ASN A 128 2.44 -7.20 4.20
N LEU A 129 2.97 -7.44 5.40
CA LEU A 129 2.18 -7.91 6.54
C LEU A 129 1.24 -6.84 7.08
N ILE A 130 1.65 -5.57 7.12
CA ILE A 130 0.77 -4.44 7.48
C ILE A 130 -0.42 -4.37 6.51
N ALA A 131 -0.19 -4.40 5.20
CA ALA A 131 -1.26 -4.39 4.21
C ALA A 131 -2.23 -5.57 4.36
N ILE A 132 -1.73 -6.76 4.68
CA ILE A 132 -2.56 -7.95 4.96
C ILE A 132 -3.39 -7.74 6.22
N HIS A 133 -2.81 -7.17 7.27
CA HIS A 133 -3.48 -6.90 8.53
C HIS A 133 -4.63 -5.90 8.37
N GLU A 134 -4.37 -4.76 7.72
CA GLU A 134 -5.40 -3.77 7.40
C GLU A 134 -6.54 -4.39 6.58
N LYS A 135 -6.19 -5.15 5.54
CA LYS A 135 -7.18 -5.78 4.66
C LYS A 135 -8.01 -6.85 5.36
N ALA A 136 -7.50 -7.52 6.36
CA ALA A 136 -8.23 -8.51 7.15
C ALA A 136 -9.48 -7.90 7.83
N GLY A 137 -9.39 -6.65 8.30
CA GLY A 137 -10.50 -5.90 8.90
C GLY A 137 -11.55 -5.43 7.89
N ILE A 138 -11.13 -5.07 6.68
CA ILE A 138 -11.99 -4.56 5.59
C ILE A 138 -12.77 -5.70 4.91
N GLY A 139 -12.14 -6.87 4.76
CA GLY A 139 -12.70 -8.01 4.04
C GLY A 139 -12.24 -8.09 2.58
N ARG A 140 -12.66 -9.17 1.88
CA ARG A 140 -12.20 -9.44 0.51
C ARG A 140 -12.81 -8.51 -0.53
N LEU A 141 -14.11 -8.26 -0.42
CA LEU A 141 -14.87 -7.38 -1.30
C LEU A 141 -15.41 -6.22 -0.48
N SER A 142 -15.15 -5.01 -0.92
CA SER A 142 -15.60 -3.77 -0.29
C SER A 142 -15.39 -2.62 -1.26
N ALA A 143 -16.24 -1.62 -1.20
CA ALA A 143 -16.03 -0.35 -1.86
C ALA A 143 -14.79 0.42 -1.29
N TYR A 144 -14.21 0.00 -0.20
CA TYR A 144 -12.93 0.53 0.28
C TYR A 144 -11.78 0.05 -0.60
N CYS A 145 -11.03 0.96 -1.18
CA CYS A 145 -9.96 0.64 -2.12
C CYS A 145 -8.78 -0.06 -1.43
N GLY A 146 -8.46 -1.29 -1.84
CA GLY A 146 -7.33 -2.04 -1.29
C GLY A 146 -5.97 -1.42 -1.56
N ALA A 147 -5.84 -0.57 -2.60
CA ALA A 147 -4.62 0.18 -2.86
C ALA A 147 -4.31 1.20 -1.75
N VAL A 148 -5.34 1.67 -1.02
CA VAL A 148 -5.17 2.57 0.13
C VAL A 148 -4.36 1.88 1.22
N SER A 149 -4.79 0.69 1.65
CA SER A 149 -4.05 -0.10 2.64
C SER A 149 -2.61 -0.38 2.19
N ALA A 150 -2.44 -0.78 0.92
CA ALA A 150 -1.11 -1.07 0.36
C ALA A 150 -0.19 0.17 0.32
N GLY A 151 -0.73 1.36 0.00
CA GLY A 151 0.04 2.61 -0.02
C GLY A 151 0.42 3.09 1.38
N CYS A 152 -0.50 2.98 2.35
CA CYS A 152 -0.22 3.27 3.75
C CYS A 152 0.88 2.34 4.30
N ALA A 153 0.77 1.04 4.01
CA ALA A 153 1.77 0.05 4.39
C ALA A 153 3.14 0.27 3.72
N ALA A 154 3.17 0.71 2.44
CA ALA A 154 4.42 1.09 1.77
C ALA A 154 5.12 2.24 2.49
N GLY A 155 4.36 3.24 2.98
CA GLY A 155 4.89 4.31 3.82
C GLY A 155 5.57 3.79 5.09
N CYS A 156 5.00 2.75 5.71
CA CYS A 156 5.60 2.08 6.87
C CYS A 156 6.91 1.38 6.51
N GLY A 157 6.98 0.67 5.37
CA GLY A 157 8.21 0.06 4.86
C GLY A 157 9.30 1.09 4.56
N ILE A 158 8.93 2.22 3.96
CA ILE A 158 9.84 3.35 3.71
C ILE A 158 10.36 3.95 5.03
N ALA A 159 9.49 4.10 6.03
CA ALA A 159 9.88 4.57 7.36
C ALA A 159 10.89 3.61 8.00
N TYR A 160 10.63 2.29 7.92
CA TYR A 160 11.54 1.26 8.43
C TYR A 160 12.93 1.32 7.79
N LEU A 161 13.01 1.47 6.45
CA LEU A 161 14.28 1.66 5.73
C LEU A 161 15.10 2.85 6.26
N GLN A 162 14.44 3.86 6.81
CA GLN A 162 15.06 5.04 7.39
C GLN A 162 15.30 4.94 8.91
N GLY A 163 15.21 3.73 9.48
CA GLY A 163 15.49 3.45 10.89
C GLY A 163 14.34 3.81 11.84
N ALA A 164 13.11 3.88 11.34
CA ALA A 164 11.94 4.14 12.19
C ALA A 164 11.69 2.97 13.16
N ASP A 165 11.44 3.29 14.42
CA ASP A 165 10.99 2.36 15.43
C ASP A 165 9.50 2.03 15.31
N LEU A 166 9.01 1.10 16.12
CA LEU A 166 7.61 0.71 16.17
C LEU A 166 6.65 1.91 16.35
N LYS A 167 7.06 2.90 17.15
CA LYS A 167 6.25 4.09 17.39
C LYS A 167 6.13 4.93 16.12
N ALA A 168 7.23 5.17 15.43
CA ALA A 168 7.27 5.93 14.18
C ALA A 168 6.45 5.22 13.09
N VAL A 169 6.59 3.90 12.94
CA VAL A 169 5.79 3.09 12.01
C VAL A 169 4.30 3.18 12.33
N SER A 170 3.92 3.07 13.60
CA SER A 170 2.53 3.17 14.04
C SER A 170 1.91 4.54 13.72
N HIS A 171 2.63 5.63 13.97
CA HIS A 171 2.16 6.98 13.64
C HIS A 171 2.13 7.23 12.13
N THR A 172 3.09 6.71 11.38
CA THR A 172 3.08 6.75 9.91
C THR A 172 1.79 6.14 9.36
N LEU A 173 1.44 4.95 9.85
CA LEU A 173 0.23 4.26 9.42
C LEU A 173 -1.04 5.02 9.77
N VAL A 174 -1.15 5.50 11.02
CA VAL A 174 -2.32 6.28 11.46
C VAL A 174 -2.48 7.55 10.65
N ASN A 175 -1.39 8.30 10.42
CA ASN A 175 -1.41 9.51 9.61
C ASN A 175 -1.87 9.20 8.18
N ALA A 176 -1.29 8.19 7.54
CA ALA A 176 -1.63 7.79 6.18
C ALA A 176 -3.11 7.39 6.05
N LEU A 177 -3.61 6.55 6.97
CA LEU A 177 -5.01 6.13 7.00
C LEU A 177 -5.97 7.30 7.18
N ALA A 178 -5.64 8.25 8.05
CA ALA A 178 -6.47 9.45 8.25
C ALA A 178 -6.58 10.31 6.98
N ILE A 179 -5.52 10.34 6.14
CA ILE A 179 -5.48 11.14 4.91
C ILE A 179 -6.35 10.51 3.80
N VAL A 180 -6.27 9.18 3.59
CA VAL A 180 -6.81 8.55 2.38
C VAL A 180 -8.00 7.61 2.60
N SER A 181 -8.54 7.51 3.80
CA SER A 181 -9.66 6.59 4.11
C SER A 181 -11.00 7.01 3.52
N GLY A 182 -11.07 7.33 2.29
CA GLY A 182 -12.30 7.69 1.58
C GLY A 182 -12.24 7.34 0.10
N ILE A 183 -11.09 6.83 -0.35
CA ILE A 183 -10.92 6.42 -1.75
C ILE A 183 -11.70 5.14 -1.99
N ILE A 184 -12.69 5.21 -2.88
CA ILE A 184 -13.53 4.07 -3.23
C ILE A 184 -12.86 3.15 -4.26
N CYS A 185 -13.24 1.87 -4.22
CA CYS A 185 -12.93 0.86 -5.22
C CYS A 185 -14.14 0.68 -6.15
N ASP A 186 -14.03 1.12 -7.38
CA ASP A 186 -15.01 0.99 -8.44
C ASP A 186 -14.61 -0.07 -9.50
N GLY A 187 -13.85 -1.05 -9.08
CA GLY A 187 -13.34 -2.14 -9.91
C GLY A 187 -11.93 -1.90 -10.45
N ALA A 188 -11.41 -2.89 -11.18
CA ALA A 188 -10.07 -2.84 -11.78
C ALA A 188 -10.12 -2.01 -13.07
N LYS A 189 -9.69 -0.77 -13.00
CA LYS A 189 -9.77 0.25 -14.07
C LYS A 189 -8.48 1.06 -14.17
N ALA A 190 -8.32 1.82 -15.25
CA ALA A 190 -7.17 2.72 -15.44
C ALA A 190 -7.01 3.72 -14.28
N SER A 191 -8.12 4.16 -13.67
CA SER A 191 -8.10 5.06 -12.50
C SER A 191 -7.37 4.47 -11.27
N CYS A 192 -7.15 3.15 -11.22
CA CYS A 192 -6.39 2.52 -10.13
C CYS A 192 -4.98 3.09 -9.98
N ALA A 193 -4.31 3.43 -11.08
CA ALA A 193 -2.98 4.01 -11.06
C ALA A 193 -2.93 5.34 -10.29
N ALA A 194 -3.92 6.22 -10.51
CA ALA A 194 -4.01 7.48 -9.78
C ALA A 194 -4.37 7.30 -8.29
N LYS A 195 -5.25 6.33 -7.98
CA LYS A 195 -5.58 5.97 -6.59
C LYS A 195 -4.35 5.42 -5.84
N ILE A 196 -3.51 4.63 -6.54
CA ILE A 196 -2.23 4.14 -6.02
C ILE A 196 -1.28 5.31 -5.76
N ALA A 197 -1.13 6.23 -6.71
CA ALA A 197 -0.29 7.41 -6.53
C ALA A 197 -0.67 8.19 -5.27
N SER A 198 -1.96 8.50 -5.10
CA SER A 198 -2.48 9.20 -3.91
C SER A 198 -2.23 8.44 -2.61
N SER A 199 -2.33 7.11 -2.65
CA SER A 199 -2.16 6.27 -1.46
C SER A 199 -0.70 6.17 -1.01
N VAL A 200 0.22 6.02 -1.96
CA VAL A 200 1.67 6.01 -1.69
C VAL A 200 2.13 7.38 -1.18
N GLU A 201 1.62 8.45 -1.79
CA GLU A 201 1.85 9.83 -1.33
C GLU A 201 1.46 10.00 0.13
N ALA A 202 0.26 9.57 0.50
CA ALA A 202 -0.22 9.64 1.88
C ALA A 202 0.68 8.83 2.85
N GLY A 203 1.16 7.67 2.42
CA GLY A 203 2.11 6.87 3.19
C GLY A 203 3.41 7.61 3.48
N ILE A 204 4.01 8.21 2.45
CA ILE A 204 5.25 8.99 2.56
C ILE A 204 5.02 10.25 3.41
N LEU A 205 3.94 10.98 3.15
CA LEU A 205 3.57 12.17 3.92
C LEU A 205 3.34 11.84 5.39
N GLY A 206 2.67 10.71 5.69
CA GLY A 206 2.43 10.25 7.05
C GLY A 206 3.71 10.07 7.86
N TYR A 207 4.76 9.55 7.23
CA TYR A 207 6.08 9.45 7.85
C TYR A 207 6.76 10.81 8.01
N HIS A 208 6.71 11.67 6.99
CA HIS A 208 7.30 13.01 7.08
C HIS A 208 6.61 13.87 8.15
N MET A 209 5.29 13.74 8.31
CA MET A 209 4.56 14.39 9.42
C MET A 209 5.14 13.96 10.77
N TYR A 210 5.30 12.65 10.99
CA TYR A 210 5.89 12.14 12.22
C TYR A 210 7.31 12.66 12.45
N LYS A 211 8.18 12.64 11.45
CA LYS A 211 9.54 13.19 11.53
C LYS A 211 9.54 14.69 11.91
N ASN A 212 8.53 15.42 11.49
CA ASN A 212 8.35 16.83 11.82
C ASN A 212 7.60 17.06 13.16
N GLY A 213 7.44 16.02 13.98
CA GLY A 213 6.74 16.09 15.27
C GLY A 213 5.23 16.27 15.17
N GLN A 214 4.65 16.03 13.99
CA GLN A 214 3.22 16.16 13.72
C GLN A 214 2.55 14.81 13.59
N GLN A 215 1.32 14.71 14.09
CA GLN A 215 0.51 13.49 14.00
C GLN A 215 -0.97 13.81 14.20
N PHE A 216 -1.83 13.02 13.60
CA PHE A 216 -3.24 13.01 13.97
C PHE A 216 -3.42 12.32 15.32
N ARG A 217 -4.38 12.81 16.09
CA ARG A 217 -4.62 12.38 17.48
C ARG A 217 -5.99 11.77 17.65
N SER A 218 -6.17 11.07 18.75
CA SER A 218 -7.49 10.57 19.14
C SER A 218 -8.50 11.71 19.19
N GLY A 219 -9.58 11.58 18.42
CA GLY A 219 -10.60 12.62 18.22
C GLY A 219 -10.53 13.33 16.88
N ASP A 220 -9.45 13.12 16.10
CA ASP A 220 -9.38 13.62 14.73
C ASP A 220 -10.14 12.66 13.79
N GLY A 221 -11.45 12.86 13.69
CA GLY A 221 -12.32 12.03 12.85
C GLY A 221 -12.33 10.56 13.28
N ILE A 222 -11.90 9.66 12.37
CA ILE A 222 -11.86 8.21 12.61
C ILE A 222 -10.64 7.74 13.41
N VAL A 223 -9.70 8.65 13.71
CA VAL A 223 -8.50 8.33 14.49
C VAL A 223 -8.86 8.17 15.97
N THR A 224 -8.42 7.05 16.54
CA THR A 224 -8.60 6.78 17.97
C THR A 224 -7.27 6.35 18.61
N LYS A 225 -7.23 6.35 19.95
CA LYS A 225 -6.01 6.01 20.68
C LYS A 225 -5.55 4.59 20.34
N GLY A 226 -4.31 4.49 19.85
CA GLY A 226 -3.67 3.24 19.45
C GLY A 226 -3.91 2.90 17.98
N VAL A 227 -2.84 2.42 17.32
CA VAL A 227 -2.86 2.08 15.89
C VAL A 227 -3.89 1.01 15.56
N GLU A 228 -4.00 -0.02 16.39
CA GLU A 228 -4.95 -1.12 16.19
C GLU A 228 -6.41 -0.66 16.22
N ASN A 229 -6.74 0.30 17.07
CA ASN A 229 -8.08 0.85 17.13
C ASN A 229 -8.42 1.67 15.88
N THR A 230 -7.47 2.43 15.36
CA THR A 230 -7.65 3.16 14.09
C THR A 230 -7.80 2.18 12.91
N ILE A 231 -6.98 1.13 12.84
CA ILE A 231 -7.12 0.06 11.83
C ILE A 231 -8.51 -0.60 11.93
N ARG A 232 -8.97 -0.88 13.14
CA ARG A 232 -10.32 -1.45 13.36
C ARG A 232 -11.43 -0.53 12.89
N ASN A 233 -11.33 0.78 13.15
CA ASN A 233 -12.30 1.77 12.69
C ASN A 233 -12.35 1.84 11.16
N VAL A 234 -11.20 1.86 10.50
CA VAL A 234 -11.09 1.80 9.04
C VAL A 234 -11.68 0.50 8.49
N GLY A 235 -11.36 -0.63 9.14
CA GLY A 235 -11.92 -1.93 8.79
C GLY A 235 -13.46 -1.96 8.90
N LEU A 236 -14.01 -1.42 9.98
CA LEU A 236 -15.46 -1.32 10.19
C LEU A 236 -16.11 -0.41 9.15
N LEU A 237 -15.51 0.75 8.87
CA LEU A 237 -15.98 1.67 7.83
C LEU A 237 -16.02 0.97 6.47
N GLY A 238 -14.94 0.27 6.10
CA GLY A 238 -14.86 -0.45 4.81
C GLY A 238 -15.82 -1.62 4.72
N ARG A 239 -15.97 -2.41 5.79
CA ARG A 239 -16.79 -3.62 5.78
C ARG A 239 -18.29 -3.34 5.92
N GLU A 240 -18.65 -2.46 6.86
CA GLU A 240 -20.06 -2.18 7.18
C GLU A 240 -20.54 -0.84 6.60
N GLY A 241 -19.75 0.23 6.78
CA GLY A 241 -20.14 1.58 6.38
C GLY A 241 -20.26 1.75 4.87
N MET A 242 -19.44 1.03 4.10
CA MET A 242 -19.44 1.12 2.63
C MET A 242 -20.32 0.08 1.93
N ARG A 243 -21.18 -0.67 2.63
CA ARG A 243 -22.04 -1.69 1.99
C ARG A 243 -23.03 -1.11 0.98
N GLU A 244 -23.67 0.01 1.29
CA GLU A 244 -24.56 0.67 0.36
C GLU A 244 -23.78 1.35 -0.77
N THR A 245 -22.61 1.92 -0.47
CA THR A 245 -21.69 2.47 -1.49
C THR A 245 -21.30 1.40 -2.51
N ASP A 246 -21.01 0.17 -2.06
CA ASP A 246 -20.67 -0.95 -2.95
C ASP A 246 -21.82 -1.30 -3.90
N LYS A 247 -23.04 -1.38 -3.38
CA LYS A 247 -24.24 -1.62 -4.18
C LYS A 247 -24.48 -0.50 -5.20
N GLU A 248 -24.32 0.74 -4.78
CA GLU A 248 -24.53 1.91 -5.65
C GLU A 248 -23.49 1.97 -6.78
N ILE A 249 -22.23 1.65 -6.48
CA ILE A 249 -21.18 1.52 -7.51
C ILE A 249 -21.57 0.47 -8.55
N VAL A 250 -22.09 -0.69 -8.12
CA VAL A 250 -22.53 -1.76 -9.03
C VAL A 250 -23.68 -1.26 -9.92
N ARG A 251 -24.69 -0.58 -9.35
CA ARG A 251 -25.80 -0.01 -10.14
C ARG A 251 -25.30 0.98 -11.19
N ILE A 252 -24.42 1.91 -10.79
CA ILE A 252 -23.82 2.87 -11.72
C ILE A 252 -23.07 2.16 -12.85
N MET A 253 -22.28 1.13 -12.52
CA MET A 253 -21.51 0.37 -13.52
C MET A 253 -22.39 -0.42 -14.48
N LEU A 254 -23.54 -0.90 -14.03
CA LEU A 254 -24.52 -1.62 -14.84
C LEU A 254 -25.47 -0.64 -15.60
N GLN A 255 -25.37 0.66 -15.36
CA GLN A 255 -26.26 1.68 -15.90
C GLN A 255 -27.74 1.42 -15.55
N GLU A 256 -27.98 0.80 -14.40
CA GLU A 256 -29.33 0.58 -13.88
C GLU A 256 -29.88 1.90 -13.33
N PRO A 257 -31.17 2.26 -13.67
CA PRO A 257 -31.80 3.50 -13.23
C PRO A 257 -32.09 3.49 -11.70
#